data_d428fd769ecfeb54242202b7697fe7de
#
_entry.id   d428fd769ecfeb54242202b7697fe7de
#
_cell.length_a   1.000
_cell.length_b   1.000
_cell.length_c   1.000
_cell.angle_alpha   90.00
_cell.angle_beta   90.00
_cell.angle_gamma   90.00
#
_symmetry.space_group_name_H-M   'P 1'
#
loop_
_entity.id
_entity.type
_entity.pdbx_description
1 polymer ?
#
loop_
_entity_poly.entity_id
_entity_poly.type
_entity_poly.pdbx_seq_one_letter_code
_entity_poly.pdbx_strand_id
1 'polypeptide(L)'
;MGELLLTNARVLDGLGGEIQNATVRLAGGRVAEISPHADSAPGFETMDLYGKTLMPALVDAHVHLSSYEALPPLLRGEEPRADAVHYFELANFARDLIKMGILTVRDVGSMDDHALHLRQAIRLGLSPGPRILTCARIVSATSPGCRIFTTMYRPADGVDEIRKAVREQLAMGADFVKIMATGARSVVLEDPEPAQLTRGEVRTVVEEAHRLGKRVAAHAEGSGGIRIAVE
;
A
#
# COMPACT_ATOMS: atom_id res chain seq x y z
N MET A 1 -21.25 -15.10 -9.51
CA MET A 1 -20.57 -14.68 -10.75
C MET A 1 -20.65 -15.85 -11.70
N GLY A 2 -21.12 -15.64 -12.95
CA GLY A 2 -21.13 -16.65 -14.00
C GLY A 2 -19.70 -17.10 -14.34
N GLU A 3 -19.59 -18.16 -15.08
CA GLU A 3 -18.34 -18.62 -15.65
C GLU A 3 -18.03 -17.81 -16.92
N LEU A 4 -16.77 -17.36 -17.08
CA LEU A 4 -16.33 -16.53 -18.20
C LEU A 4 -15.12 -17.18 -18.87
N LEU A 5 -15.16 -17.25 -20.21
CA LEU A 5 -14.02 -17.64 -21.04
C LEU A 5 -13.39 -16.40 -21.68
N LEU A 6 -12.11 -16.23 -21.47
CA LEU A 6 -11.28 -15.23 -22.17
C LEU A 6 -10.51 -15.97 -23.27
N THR A 7 -10.82 -15.68 -24.53
CA THR A 7 -10.21 -16.37 -25.68
C THR A 7 -9.21 -15.50 -26.42
N ASN A 8 -8.35 -16.10 -27.23
CA ASN A 8 -7.34 -15.42 -28.04
C ASN A 8 -6.43 -14.52 -27.21
N ALA A 9 -6.02 -14.96 -26.02
CA ALA A 9 -5.14 -14.23 -25.13
C ALA A 9 -3.66 -14.62 -25.34
N ARG A 10 -2.77 -13.63 -25.25
CA ARG A 10 -1.38 -13.87 -24.89
C ARG A 10 -1.30 -13.86 -23.38
N VAL A 11 -1.02 -14.98 -22.75
CA VAL A 11 -0.97 -15.09 -21.29
C VAL A 11 0.46 -15.03 -20.79
N LEU A 12 0.73 -14.12 -19.84
CA LEU A 12 1.97 -14.09 -19.05
C LEU A 12 1.61 -14.54 -17.62
N ASP A 13 2.31 -15.54 -17.10
CA ASP A 13 2.01 -16.10 -15.77
C ASP A 13 2.66 -15.31 -14.61
N GLY A 14 3.53 -14.35 -14.92
CA GLY A 14 4.30 -13.59 -13.93
C GLY A 14 5.50 -14.36 -13.35
N LEU A 15 5.76 -15.59 -13.81
CA LEU A 15 6.89 -16.43 -13.38
C LEU A 15 7.90 -16.66 -14.50
N GLY A 16 7.69 -16.00 -15.64
CA GLY A 16 8.53 -16.14 -16.85
C GLY A 16 7.92 -17.02 -17.93
N GLY A 17 6.76 -17.61 -17.69
CA GLY A 17 6.02 -18.38 -18.68
C GLY A 17 5.15 -17.50 -19.57
N GLU A 18 5.03 -17.91 -20.84
CA GLU A 18 4.19 -17.26 -21.85
C GLU A 18 3.43 -18.32 -22.66
N ILE A 19 2.13 -18.09 -22.87
CA ILE A 19 1.27 -18.94 -23.70
C ILE A 19 0.58 -18.06 -24.73
N GLN A 20 0.75 -18.38 -26.01
CA GLN A 20 0.10 -17.68 -27.12
C GLN A 20 -1.27 -18.32 -27.44
N ASN A 21 -2.20 -17.48 -27.90
CA ASN A 21 -3.55 -17.91 -28.29
C ASN A 21 -4.28 -18.76 -27.24
N ALA A 22 -4.06 -18.42 -25.97
CA ALA A 22 -4.63 -19.16 -24.85
C ALA A 22 -6.12 -18.84 -24.66
N THR A 23 -6.84 -19.81 -24.10
CA THR A 23 -8.14 -19.62 -23.49
C THR A 23 -8.00 -19.71 -21.98
N VAL A 24 -8.54 -18.73 -21.26
CA VAL A 24 -8.54 -18.67 -19.80
C VAL A 24 -9.96 -18.77 -19.27
N ARG A 25 -10.23 -19.79 -18.47
CA ARG A 25 -11.52 -19.99 -17.82
C ARG A 25 -11.52 -19.38 -16.42
N LEU A 26 -12.46 -18.49 -16.19
CA LEU A 26 -12.71 -17.89 -14.89
C LEU A 26 -13.97 -18.51 -14.29
N ALA A 27 -13.84 -19.05 -13.07
CA ALA A 27 -14.95 -19.64 -12.33
C ALA A 27 -14.80 -19.32 -10.84
N GLY A 28 -15.89 -18.95 -10.18
CA GLY A 28 -15.88 -18.65 -8.75
C GLY A 28 -14.91 -17.53 -8.35
N GLY A 29 -14.64 -16.57 -9.25
CA GLY A 29 -13.70 -15.47 -9.02
C GLY A 29 -12.22 -15.88 -9.08
N ARG A 30 -11.89 -17.02 -9.70
CA ARG A 30 -10.54 -17.55 -9.83
C ARG A 30 -10.25 -17.93 -11.28
N VAL A 31 -8.96 -17.94 -11.63
CA VAL A 31 -8.48 -18.63 -12.84
C VAL A 31 -8.60 -20.13 -12.58
N ALA A 32 -9.56 -20.77 -13.22
CA ALA A 32 -9.81 -22.20 -13.05
C ALA A 32 -8.96 -23.04 -14.01
N GLU A 33 -8.66 -22.52 -15.21
CA GLU A 33 -7.91 -23.22 -16.23
C GLU A 33 -7.26 -22.24 -17.20
N ILE A 34 -6.10 -22.61 -17.72
CA ILE A 34 -5.44 -21.95 -18.85
C ILE A 34 -5.12 -23.04 -19.88
N SER A 35 -5.72 -22.96 -21.07
CA SER A 35 -5.53 -23.89 -22.16
C SER A 35 -4.83 -23.21 -23.35
N PRO A 36 -3.89 -23.88 -24.04
CA PRO A 36 -3.24 -23.34 -25.24
C PRO A 36 -4.15 -23.38 -26.48
N HIS A 37 -5.37 -23.87 -26.37
CA HIS A 37 -6.33 -23.98 -27.48
C HIS A 37 -7.64 -23.24 -27.16
N ALA A 38 -8.28 -22.73 -28.21
CA ALA A 38 -9.60 -22.11 -28.09
C ALA A 38 -10.66 -23.19 -27.93
N ASP A 39 -10.95 -23.57 -26.70
CA ASP A 39 -12.13 -24.43 -26.45
C ASP A 39 -13.34 -23.51 -26.27
N SER A 40 -14.24 -23.57 -27.26
CA SER A 40 -15.58 -23.01 -27.09
C SER A 40 -16.41 -24.01 -26.28
N ALA A 41 -16.71 -23.68 -25.03
CA ALA A 41 -17.62 -24.49 -24.23
C ALA A 41 -19.04 -23.88 -24.32
N PRO A 42 -20.03 -24.64 -24.77
CA PRO A 42 -21.43 -24.19 -24.82
C PRO A 42 -21.91 -23.83 -23.41
N GLY A 43 -22.51 -22.65 -23.26
CA GLY A 43 -23.07 -22.18 -21.97
C GLY A 43 -22.21 -21.22 -21.17
N PHE A 44 -20.99 -20.86 -21.65
CA PHE A 44 -20.15 -19.88 -21.04
C PHE A 44 -20.30 -18.51 -21.72
N GLU A 45 -20.26 -17.43 -20.91
CA GLU A 45 -20.02 -16.11 -21.45
C GLU A 45 -18.59 -16.07 -22.00
N THR A 46 -18.41 -15.60 -23.24
CA THR A 46 -17.11 -15.62 -23.92
C THR A 46 -16.71 -14.19 -24.30
N MET A 47 -15.46 -13.81 -23.98
CA MET A 47 -14.86 -12.54 -24.37
C MET A 47 -13.59 -12.82 -25.19
N ASP A 48 -13.59 -12.38 -26.45
CA ASP A 48 -12.40 -12.43 -27.29
C ASP A 48 -11.44 -11.29 -26.91
N LEU A 49 -10.19 -11.62 -26.59
CA LEU A 49 -9.16 -10.64 -26.25
C LEU A 49 -8.35 -10.16 -27.46
N TYR A 50 -8.61 -10.72 -28.67
CA TYR A 50 -7.98 -10.29 -29.91
C TYR A 50 -6.44 -10.21 -29.81
N GLY A 51 -5.79 -11.16 -29.20
CA GLY A 51 -4.34 -11.21 -29.02
C GLY A 51 -3.81 -10.26 -27.92
N LYS A 52 -4.67 -9.63 -27.14
CA LYS A 52 -4.23 -8.80 -26.00
C LYS A 52 -3.53 -9.66 -24.96
N THR A 53 -2.62 -9.03 -24.24
CA THR A 53 -1.89 -9.68 -23.15
C THR A 53 -2.73 -9.72 -21.87
N LEU A 54 -2.94 -10.91 -21.35
CA LEU A 54 -3.50 -11.16 -20.02
C LEU A 54 -2.34 -11.48 -19.06
N MET A 55 -2.26 -10.79 -17.97
CA MET A 55 -1.20 -10.94 -16.98
C MET A 55 -1.74 -10.73 -15.57
N PRO A 56 -1.06 -11.20 -14.52
CA PRO A 56 -1.39 -10.83 -13.16
C PRO A 56 -1.42 -9.31 -13.00
N ALA A 57 -2.38 -8.83 -12.21
CA ALA A 57 -2.49 -7.40 -11.96
C ALA A 57 -1.23 -6.83 -11.31
N LEU A 58 -0.96 -5.56 -11.56
CA LEU A 58 0.19 -4.85 -10.99
C LEU A 58 0.01 -4.66 -9.48
N VAL A 59 1.13 -4.70 -8.78
CA VAL A 59 1.23 -4.40 -7.35
C VAL A 59 2.15 -3.21 -7.17
N ASP A 60 1.64 -2.13 -6.56
CA ASP A 60 2.50 -1.06 -6.09
C ASP A 60 2.79 -1.24 -4.60
N ALA A 61 4.04 -1.55 -4.30
CA ALA A 61 4.46 -1.91 -2.95
C ALA A 61 4.92 -0.71 -2.10
N HIS A 62 4.85 0.52 -2.63
CA HIS A 62 5.24 1.72 -1.88
C HIS A 62 4.43 2.94 -2.33
N VAL A 63 3.28 3.12 -1.71
CA VAL A 63 2.44 4.30 -1.95
C VAL A 63 2.14 5.02 -0.63
N HIS A 64 1.73 6.28 -0.75
CA HIS A 64 1.14 7.08 0.31
C HIS A 64 -0.20 7.59 -0.22
N LEU A 65 -1.29 6.90 0.12
CA LEU A 65 -2.60 7.18 -0.48
C LEU A 65 -3.12 8.58 -0.17
N SER A 66 -2.85 9.11 1.01
CA SER A 66 -3.26 10.45 1.43
C SER A 66 -2.10 11.42 1.68
N SER A 67 -0.93 11.17 1.10
CA SER A 67 0.25 12.03 1.28
C SER A 67 0.25 13.29 0.43
N TYR A 68 -0.62 13.38 -0.53
CA TYR A 68 -0.65 14.52 -1.45
C TYR A 68 -0.82 15.87 -0.74
N GLU A 69 -1.22 15.83 0.51
CA GLU A 69 -1.39 17.00 1.40
C GLU A 69 -0.32 17.13 2.49
N ALA A 70 0.80 16.43 2.37
CA ALA A 70 1.92 16.58 3.31
C ALA A 70 2.41 18.04 3.44
N LEU A 71 2.17 18.86 2.41
CA LEU A 71 2.31 20.31 2.51
C LEU A 71 0.97 20.93 2.90
N PRO A 72 0.90 21.69 4.00
CA PRO A 72 -0.31 22.42 4.37
C PRO A 72 -0.91 23.16 3.17
N PRO A 73 -2.24 23.15 2.96
CA PRO A 73 -2.90 23.81 1.84
C PRO A 73 -2.46 25.28 1.67
N LEU A 74 -2.27 25.98 2.81
CA LEU A 74 -1.79 27.35 2.82
C LEU A 74 -0.44 27.55 2.13
N LEU A 75 0.50 26.59 2.25
CA LEU A 75 1.81 26.65 1.60
C LEU A 75 1.72 26.35 0.10
N ARG A 76 0.61 25.77 -0.35
CA ARG A 76 0.31 25.53 -1.77
C ARG A 76 -0.55 26.65 -2.37
N GLY A 77 -0.92 27.66 -1.59
CA GLY A 77 -1.85 28.72 -2.01
C GLY A 77 -3.30 28.24 -2.17
N GLU A 78 -3.66 27.15 -1.51
CA GLU A 78 -4.98 26.55 -1.53
C GLU A 78 -5.73 26.82 -0.22
N GLU A 79 -7.05 26.90 -0.29
CA GLU A 79 -7.88 26.96 0.91
C GLU A 79 -7.91 25.60 1.63
N PRO A 80 -8.00 25.59 2.98
CA PRO A 80 -8.20 24.37 3.74
C PRO A 80 -9.47 23.65 3.27
N ARG A 81 -9.35 22.36 2.98
CA ARG A 81 -10.48 21.54 2.55
C ARG A 81 -11.10 20.83 3.76
N ALA A 82 -12.40 20.61 3.71
CA ALA A 82 -13.06 19.76 4.68
C ALA A 82 -12.56 18.31 4.57
N ASP A 83 -12.40 17.64 5.69
CA ASP A 83 -11.92 16.24 5.74
C ASP A 83 -12.72 15.30 4.81
N ALA A 84 -14.03 15.49 4.73
CA ALA A 84 -14.89 14.74 3.82
C ALA A 84 -14.48 14.86 2.33
N VAL A 85 -13.91 15.98 1.90
CA VAL A 85 -13.46 16.18 0.51
C VAL A 85 -12.28 15.26 0.21
N HIS A 86 -11.39 15.05 1.15
CA HIS A 86 -10.24 14.13 1.01
C HIS A 86 -10.67 12.69 0.74
N TYR A 87 -11.75 12.22 1.37
CA TYR A 87 -12.28 10.88 1.09
C TYR A 87 -12.80 10.74 -0.34
N PHE A 88 -13.40 11.77 -0.92
CA PHE A 88 -13.81 11.74 -2.32
C PHE A 88 -12.60 11.74 -3.27
N GLU A 89 -11.57 12.51 -2.96
CA GLU A 89 -10.31 12.50 -3.72
C GLU A 89 -9.64 11.13 -3.66
N LEU A 90 -9.54 10.52 -2.48
CA LEU A 90 -9.01 9.18 -2.28
C LEU A 90 -9.80 8.12 -3.05
N ALA A 91 -11.14 8.21 -3.05
CA ALA A 91 -11.99 7.29 -3.81
C ALA A 91 -11.77 7.42 -5.32
N ASN A 92 -11.56 8.65 -5.82
CA ASN A 92 -11.22 8.88 -7.22
C ASN A 92 -9.83 8.33 -7.55
N PHE A 93 -8.82 8.59 -6.71
CA PHE A 93 -7.48 8.07 -6.88
C PHE A 93 -7.46 6.54 -6.87
N ALA A 94 -8.19 5.90 -5.94
CA ALA A 94 -8.33 4.44 -5.90
C ALA A 94 -8.93 3.87 -7.19
N ARG A 95 -9.91 4.56 -7.78
CA ARG A 95 -10.50 4.19 -9.08
C ARG A 95 -9.50 4.31 -10.22
N ASP A 96 -8.66 5.33 -10.20
CA ASP A 96 -7.66 5.53 -11.24
C ASP A 96 -6.54 4.48 -11.14
N LEU A 97 -6.15 4.05 -9.95
CA LEU A 97 -5.22 2.93 -9.75
C LEU A 97 -5.70 1.66 -10.45
N ILE A 98 -6.97 1.28 -10.26
CA ILE A 98 -7.50 0.06 -10.93
C ILE A 98 -7.61 0.22 -12.44
N LYS A 99 -7.89 1.42 -12.97
CA LYS A 99 -7.86 1.67 -14.42
C LYS A 99 -6.46 1.54 -15.01
N MET A 100 -5.43 1.83 -14.23
CA MET A 100 -4.02 1.62 -14.61
C MET A 100 -3.57 0.16 -14.47
N GLY A 101 -4.45 -0.73 -14.01
CA GLY A 101 -4.11 -2.15 -13.77
C GLY A 101 -3.45 -2.44 -12.43
N ILE A 102 -3.36 -1.47 -11.53
CA ILE A 102 -2.82 -1.63 -10.18
C ILE A 102 -3.95 -2.10 -9.26
N LEU A 103 -3.99 -3.39 -8.97
CA LEU A 103 -5.07 -3.99 -8.17
C LEU A 103 -4.67 -4.31 -6.72
N THR A 104 -3.40 -4.07 -6.37
CA THR A 104 -2.94 -4.16 -4.97
C THR A 104 -1.96 -3.03 -4.70
N VAL A 105 -2.13 -2.35 -3.57
CA VAL A 105 -1.19 -1.34 -3.09
C VAL A 105 -0.76 -1.64 -1.67
N ARG A 106 0.50 -1.30 -1.36
CA ARG A 106 1.01 -1.26 0.00
C ARG A 106 1.23 0.20 0.39
N ASP A 107 0.27 0.73 1.15
CA ASP A 107 0.33 2.07 1.72
C ASP A 107 1.28 2.09 2.91
N VAL A 108 2.39 2.79 2.76
CA VAL A 108 3.46 2.85 3.77
C VAL A 108 3.36 4.11 4.64
N GLY A 109 2.17 4.62 4.79
CA GLY A 109 1.78 5.72 5.68
C GLY A 109 0.86 6.70 5.00
N SER A 110 -0.27 6.95 5.62
CA SER A 110 -1.27 7.93 5.21
C SER A 110 -1.63 8.84 6.37
N MET A 111 -2.17 10.02 6.06
CA MET A 111 -2.66 10.94 7.07
C MET A 111 -3.85 10.32 7.79
N ASP A 112 -3.93 10.55 9.09
CA ASP A 112 -5.00 10.06 9.95
C ASP A 112 -5.30 8.57 9.74
N ASP A 113 -6.55 8.21 9.64
CA ASP A 113 -7.00 6.83 9.38
C ASP A 113 -7.53 6.67 7.94
N HIS A 114 -7.16 7.57 7.03
CA HIS A 114 -7.70 7.67 5.67
C HIS A 114 -7.57 6.36 4.89
N ALA A 115 -6.38 5.72 4.90
CA ALA A 115 -6.16 4.47 4.19
C ALA A 115 -7.00 3.31 4.77
N LEU A 116 -7.19 3.29 6.09
CA LEU A 116 -8.04 2.31 6.78
C LEU A 116 -9.51 2.46 6.38
N HIS A 117 -10.02 3.70 6.35
CA HIS A 117 -11.39 4.01 5.97
C HIS A 117 -11.65 3.74 4.50
N LEU A 118 -10.72 4.11 3.60
CA LEU A 118 -10.81 3.78 2.18
C LEU A 118 -10.84 2.27 1.96
N ARG A 119 -9.95 1.51 2.63
CA ARG A 119 -9.94 0.04 2.59
C ARG A 119 -11.29 -0.53 3.03
N GLN A 120 -11.89 0.03 4.09
CA GLN A 120 -13.21 -0.39 4.55
C GLN A 120 -14.30 -0.08 3.53
N ALA A 121 -14.30 1.10 2.94
CA ALA A 121 -15.26 1.51 1.91
C ALA A 121 -15.20 0.60 0.68
N ILE A 122 -13.99 0.25 0.22
CA ILE A 122 -13.79 -0.69 -0.88
C ILE A 122 -14.33 -2.09 -0.53
N ARG A 123 -14.03 -2.58 0.69
CA ARG A 123 -14.51 -3.89 1.15
C ARG A 123 -16.03 -3.97 1.27
N LEU A 124 -16.67 -2.85 1.61
CA LEU A 124 -18.14 -2.74 1.67
C LEU A 124 -18.78 -2.50 0.30
N GLY A 125 -18.01 -2.36 -0.77
CA GLY A 125 -18.51 -2.07 -2.11
C GLY A 125 -19.01 -0.64 -2.31
N LEU A 126 -18.69 0.27 -1.39
CA LEU A 126 -19.08 1.68 -1.48
C LEU A 126 -18.23 2.46 -2.48
N SER A 127 -17.01 2.01 -2.75
CA SER A 127 -16.11 2.58 -3.74
C SER A 127 -15.33 1.46 -4.44
N PRO A 128 -15.13 1.52 -5.76
CA PRO A 128 -14.18 0.66 -6.43
C PRO A 128 -12.76 1.09 -6.07
N GLY A 129 -11.86 0.12 -5.94
CA GLY A 129 -10.45 0.39 -5.65
C GLY A 129 -9.62 -0.88 -5.52
N PRO A 130 -8.29 -0.76 -5.38
CA PRO A 130 -7.38 -1.88 -5.22
C PRO A 130 -7.51 -2.52 -3.83
N ARG A 131 -6.93 -3.70 -3.68
CA ARG A 131 -6.63 -4.26 -2.36
C ARG A 131 -5.59 -3.37 -1.68
N ILE A 132 -5.90 -2.89 -0.48
CA ILE A 132 -5.02 -2.01 0.29
C ILE A 132 -4.42 -2.79 1.47
N LEU A 133 -3.10 -2.84 1.55
CA LEU A 133 -2.32 -3.18 2.73
C LEU A 133 -1.78 -1.87 3.30
N THR A 134 -2.03 -1.55 4.57
CA THR A 134 -1.60 -0.27 5.15
C THR A 134 -0.94 -0.45 6.50
N CYS A 135 0.03 0.42 6.80
CA CYS A 135 0.63 0.56 8.13
C CYS A 135 -0.13 1.55 9.02
N ALA A 136 -1.21 2.17 8.53
CA ALA A 136 -1.83 3.33 9.13
C ALA A 136 -0.84 4.52 9.19
N ARG A 137 -0.39 4.93 10.38
CA ARG A 137 0.58 6.00 10.55
C ARG A 137 1.99 5.46 10.69
N ILE A 138 2.96 6.26 10.29
CA ILE A 138 4.39 5.93 10.40
C ILE A 138 4.86 6.24 11.82
N VAL A 139 5.46 5.27 12.50
CA VAL A 139 6.10 5.50 13.80
C VAL A 139 7.46 6.17 13.58
N SER A 140 7.69 7.33 14.17
CA SER A 140 8.89 8.16 14.01
C SER A 140 9.33 8.70 15.36
N ALA A 141 10.63 8.95 15.52
CA ALA A 141 11.08 9.83 16.58
C ALA A 141 10.52 11.24 16.37
N THR A 142 10.42 12.05 17.42
CA THR A 142 10.09 13.47 17.30
C THR A 142 11.15 14.18 16.46
N SER A 143 10.75 14.67 15.29
CA SER A 143 11.66 15.25 14.28
C SER A 143 10.98 16.40 13.53
N PRO A 144 11.76 17.19 12.76
CA PRO A 144 11.18 18.20 11.86
C PRO A 144 10.12 17.65 10.92
N GLY A 145 10.25 16.40 10.45
CA GLY A 145 9.27 15.71 9.59
C GLY A 145 7.87 15.62 10.21
N CYS A 146 7.78 15.55 11.55
CA CYS A 146 6.50 15.53 12.24
C CYS A 146 5.66 16.79 12.03
N ARG A 147 6.31 17.93 11.71
CA ARG A 147 5.62 19.19 11.39
C ARG A 147 5.13 19.24 9.96
N ILE A 148 5.84 18.57 9.05
CA ILE A 148 5.54 18.54 7.61
C ILE A 148 4.49 17.49 7.33
N PHE A 149 4.71 16.28 7.82
CA PHE A 149 3.82 15.13 7.56
C PHE A 149 2.69 14.99 8.58
N THR A 150 2.66 15.87 9.59
CA THR A 150 1.57 16.02 10.57
C THR A 150 1.03 14.66 11.06
N THR A 151 -0.24 14.37 10.80
CA THR A 151 -0.93 13.17 11.26
C THR A 151 -0.54 11.88 10.51
N MET A 152 0.25 11.97 9.44
CA MET A 152 0.87 10.79 8.81
C MET A 152 1.88 10.13 9.74
N TYR A 153 2.55 10.93 10.59
CA TYR A 153 3.48 10.42 11.57
C TYR A 153 2.80 10.23 12.94
N ARG A 154 3.21 9.17 13.63
CA ARG A 154 2.94 8.93 15.04
C ARG A 154 4.27 9.08 15.79
N PRO A 155 4.58 10.30 16.29
CA PRO A 155 5.82 10.54 17.05
C PRO A 155 5.84 9.69 18.32
N ALA A 156 7.01 9.14 18.63
CA ALA A 156 7.24 8.35 19.83
C ALA A 156 8.73 8.34 20.17
N ASP A 157 9.07 8.69 21.40
CA ASP A 157 10.43 8.78 21.87
C ASP A 157 10.65 7.83 23.05
N GLY A 158 11.67 7.00 22.93
CA GLY A 158 11.98 5.96 23.90
C GLY A 158 11.13 4.69 23.75
N VAL A 159 11.64 3.62 24.33
CA VAL A 159 11.12 2.24 24.16
C VAL A 159 9.65 2.10 24.53
N ASP A 160 9.18 2.77 25.58
CA ASP A 160 7.80 2.61 26.06
C ASP A 160 6.81 3.34 25.17
N GLU A 161 7.12 4.53 24.67
CA GLU A 161 6.27 5.24 23.71
C GLU A 161 6.27 4.55 22.37
N ILE A 162 7.40 4.06 21.89
CA ILE A 162 7.50 3.23 20.67
C ILE A 162 6.59 2.00 20.78
N ARG A 163 6.67 1.28 21.91
CA ARG A 163 5.80 0.12 22.15
C ARG A 163 4.32 0.49 22.08
N LYS A 164 3.96 1.60 22.71
CA LYS A 164 2.59 2.11 22.67
C LYS A 164 2.17 2.47 21.25
N ALA A 165 2.99 3.23 20.51
CA ALA A 165 2.70 3.64 19.15
C ALA A 165 2.49 2.45 18.19
N VAL A 166 3.35 1.42 18.29
CA VAL A 166 3.20 0.19 17.48
C VAL A 166 1.87 -0.50 17.80
N ARG A 167 1.55 -0.67 19.08
CA ARG A 167 0.29 -1.30 19.50
C ARG A 167 -0.93 -0.52 19.02
N GLU A 168 -0.88 0.81 19.04
CA GLU A 168 -1.94 1.68 18.51
C GLU A 168 -2.19 1.40 17.03
N GLN A 169 -1.14 1.37 16.19
CA GLN A 169 -1.28 1.10 14.76
C GLN A 169 -1.88 -0.31 14.52
N LEU A 170 -1.39 -1.31 15.21
CA LEU A 170 -1.88 -2.68 15.08
C LEU A 170 -3.31 -2.84 15.58
N ALA A 171 -3.70 -2.15 16.65
CA ALA A 171 -5.08 -2.14 17.17
C ALA A 171 -6.08 -1.51 16.20
N MET A 172 -5.65 -0.50 15.43
CA MET A 172 -6.47 0.08 14.36
C MET A 172 -6.61 -0.85 13.13
N GLY A 173 -5.88 -1.95 13.09
CA GLY A 173 -5.94 -2.93 12.01
C GLY A 173 -4.90 -2.76 10.92
N ALA A 174 -3.74 -2.16 11.23
CA ALA A 174 -2.61 -2.11 10.32
C ALA A 174 -2.15 -3.52 9.91
N ASP A 175 -1.76 -3.69 8.65
CA ASP A 175 -1.29 -4.96 8.10
C ASP A 175 0.18 -5.21 8.43
N PHE A 176 0.94 -4.15 8.66
CA PHE A 176 2.36 -4.13 9.02
C PHE A 176 2.67 -2.82 9.75
N VAL A 177 3.88 -2.67 10.28
CA VAL A 177 4.35 -1.43 10.91
C VAL A 177 5.35 -0.74 9.99
N LYS A 178 5.27 0.58 9.88
CA LYS A 178 6.27 1.41 9.19
C LYS A 178 6.96 2.32 10.20
N ILE A 179 8.29 2.41 10.09
CA ILE A 179 9.13 3.31 10.89
C ILE A 179 9.96 4.24 10.02
N MET A 180 10.38 5.36 10.61
CA MET A 180 11.45 6.23 10.09
C MET A 180 12.74 5.88 10.85
N ALA A 181 13.64 5.10 10.26
CA ALA A 181 14.92 4.79 10.86
C ALA A 181 15.92 5.94 10.70
N THR A 182 15.76 6.76 9.67
CA THR A 182 16.49 8.02 9.44
C THR A 182 15.52 9.16 9.17
N GLY A 183 16.03 10.38 9.15
CA GLY A 183 15.34 11.50 8.52
C GLY A 183 15.13 11.26 7.02
N ALA A 184 14.28 12.07 6.41
CA ALA A 184 14.01 12.04 4.99
C ALA A 184 14.68 13.22 4.27
N ARG A 185 15.38 12.95 3.17
CA ARG A 185 16.03 14.01 2.36
C ARG A 185 15.05 15.06 1.83
N SER A 186 13.77 14.72 1.73
CA SER A 186 12.72 15.65 1.34
C SER A 186 12.36 16.66 2.43
N VAL A 187 12.86 16.50 3.66
CA VAL A 187 12.61 17.39 4.80
C VAL A 187 13.81 18.31 5.00
N VAL A 188 13.63 19.61 4.76
CA VAL A 188 14.72 20.63 4.73
C VAL A 188 15.58 20.66 6.00
N LEU A 189 15.03 20.36 7.17
CA LEU A 189 15.73 20.41 8.46
C LEU A 189 16.16 19.02 8.96
N GLU A 190 16.06 17.98 8.14
CA GLU A 190 16.51 16.63 8.49
C GLU A 190 17.82 16.28 7.76
N ASP A 191 18.73 15.69 8.51
CA ASP A 191 19.89 14.99 7.96
C ASP A 191 19.51 13.51 7.82
N PRO A 192 19.48 12.95 6.61
CA PRO A 192 19.13 11.54 6.41
C PRO A 192 20.26 10.57 6.81
N GLU A 193 21.48 11.03 7.07
CA GLU A 193 22.62 10.15 7.33
C GLU A 193 22.57 9.48 8.72
N PRO A 194 22.32 10.18 9.84
CA PRO A 194 22.22 9.53 11.14
C PRO A 194 20.92 8.77 11.32
N ALA A 195 20.97 7.71 12.14
CA ALA A 195 19.76 7.05 12.60
C ALA A 195 18.96 7.97 13.54
N GLN A 196 17.66 8.07 13.34
CA GLN A 196 16.73 8.79 14.24
C GLN A 196 16.27 7.90 15.39
N LEU A 197 16.15 6.62 15.16
CA LEU A 197 15.77 5.64 16.17
C LEU A 197 17.01 4.91 16.69
N THR A 198 17.04 4.64 17.98
CA THR A 198 18.06 3.80 18.61
C THR A 198 17.83 2.32 18.29
N ARG A 199 18.86 1.47 18.48
CA ARG A 199 18.73 0.00 18.34
C ARG A 199 17.64 -0.57 19.26
N GLY A 200 17.51 -0.05 20.48
CA GLY A 200 16.52 -0.49 21.44
C GLY A 200 15.08 -0.21 20.98
N GLU A 201 14.87 0.96 20.39
CA GLU A 201 13.58 1.36 19.83
C GLU A 201 13.20 0.50 18.61
N VAL A 202 14.12 0.34 17.65
CA VAL A 202 13.86 -0.53 16.46
C VAL A 202 13.60 -1.97 16.88
N ARG A 203 14.38 -2.52 17.82
CA ARG A 203 14.13 -3.85 18.37
C ARG A 203 12.74 -3.97 18.98
N THR A 204 12.31 -2.96 19.74
CA THR A 204 10.96 -2.93 20.32
C THR A 204 9.87 -2.94 19.26
N VAL A 205 10.03 -2.18 18.16
CA VAL A 205 9.10 -2.24 17.04
C VAL A 205 8.99 -3.64 16.47
N VAL A 206 10.14 -4.27 16.20
CA VAL A 206 10.21 -5.61 15.60
C VAL A 206 9.57 -6.66 16.51
N GLU A 207 9.92 -6.66 17.80
CA GLU A 207 9.37 -7.60 18.79
C GLU A 207 7.85 -7.47 18.92
N GLU A 208 7.31 -6.25 19.02
CA GLU A 208 5.88 -6.02 19.13
C GLU A 208 5.12 -6.41 17.84
N ALA A 209 5.67 -6.11 16.67
CA ALA A 209 5.07 -6.46 15.40
C ALA A 209 5.11 -7.98 15.16
N HIS A 210 6.27 -8.61 15.32
CA HIS A 210 6.47 -10.03 15.08
C HIS A 210 5.67 -10.91 16.04
N ARG A 211 5.48 -10.49 17.29
CA ARG A 211 4.62 -11.18 18.26
C ARG A 211 3.20 -11.37 17.74
N LEU A 212 2.71 -10.47 16.89
CA LEU A 212 1.39 -10.54 16.24
C LEU A 212 1.46 -11.02 14.79
N GLY A 213 2.58 -11.59 14.36
CA GLY A 213 2.78 -12.08 12.99
C GLY A 213 2.83 -10.97 11.93
N LYS A 214 3.13 -9.72 12.35
CA LYS A 214 3.21 -8.57 11.45
C LYS A 214 4.66 -8.24 11.11
N ARG A 215 4.88 -7.78 9.88
CA ARG A 215 6.20 -7.36 9.40
C ARG A 215 6.45 -5.88 9.72
N VAL A 216 7.71 -5.47 9.65
CA VAL A 216 8.14 -4.08 9.78
C VAL A 216 8.76 -3.63 8.46
N ALA A 217 8.46 -2.41 8.04
CA ALA A 217 9.11 -1.71 6.96
C ALA A 217 9.78 -0.44 7.52
N ALA A 218 10.99 -0.14 7.06
CA ALA A 218 11.74 1.03 7.49
C ALA A 218 12.01 1.97 6.31
N HIS A 219 11.84 3.28 6.56
CA HIS A 219 12.54 4.29 5.79
C HIS A 219 13.96 4.39 6.32
N ALA A 220 14.95 4.26 5.45
CA ALA A 220 16.36 4.35 5.82
C ALA A 220 17.17 4.80 4.60
N GLU A 221 17.68 6.01 4.62
CA GLU A 221 18.52 6.57 3.56
C GLU A 221 20.01 6.50 3.92
N GLY A 222 20.37 6.90 5.14
CA GLY A 222 21.75 6.91 5.62
C GLY A 222 22.22 5.54 6.12
N SER A 223 23.54 5.35 6.06
CA SER A 223 24.20 4.11 6.44
C SER A 223 23.95 3.69 7.91
N GLY A 224 23.81 4.68 8.80
CA GLY A 224 23.48 4.46 10.21
C GLY A 224 22.12 3.81 10.40
N GLY A 225 21.08 4.36 9.76
CA GLY A 225 19.72 3.83 9.84
C GLY A 225 19.55 2.51 9.10
N ILE A 226 20.18 2.35 7.93
CA ILE A 226 20.17 1.07 7.18
C ILE A 226 20.73 -0.05 8.05
N ARG A 227 21.88 0.18 8.71
CA ARG A 227 22.51 -0.82 9.57
C ARG A 227 21.60 -1.25 10.71
N ILE A 228 20.99 -0.28 11.42
CA ILE A 228 20.07 -0.58 12.53
C ILE A 228 18.82 -1.33 12.04
N ALA A 229 18.34 -1.02 10.85
CA ALA A 229 17.13 -1.64 10.30
C ALA A 229 17.33 -3.09 9.83
N VAL A 230 18.56 -3.51 9.48
CA VAL A 230 18.85 -4.87 9.00
C VAL A 230 19.45 -5.80 10.06
N GLU A 231 20.00 -5.27 11.16
CA GLU A 231 20.49 -6.02 12.32
C GLU A 231 19.33 -6.50 13.22
#